data_e9a19b5318ae9fcc34c4068627936eec
#
_entry.id   e9a19b5318ae9fcc34c4068627936eec
#
_cell.length_a   1.000
_cell.length_b   1.000
_cell.length_c   1.000
_cell.angle_alpha   90.00
_cell.angle_beta   90.00
_cell.angle_gamma   90.00
#
_symmetry.space_group_name_H-M   'P 1'
#
loop_
_entity.id
_entity.type
_entity.pdbx_description
1 polymer ?
#
loop_
_entity_poly.entity_id
_entity_poly.type
_entity_poly.pdbx_seq_one_letter_code
_entity_poly.pdbx_strand_id
1 'polypeptide(L)'
;MSGSSVPSSPTDWVGPLRRLAPALVLAALTGACSSGPAPTTYDLSAPTSRISGSSGVQVLVAEPAALQTLSTQQIIVKDASGAISFLGGGQWADNLPRLIQTRLINTFENASQIRGVSRPSSGAVADVQLISELRSFEIATPSNEAVVEISVKIVNDSNGRIVNGRIFRARAPVASVDAANAARGLDEALSVAMLDIVRWVSGSRLPRREDPAATASTLPGGEERRDTAGTPPA
;
A
#
# COMPACT_ATOMS: atom_id res chain seq x y z
N MET A 1 2.89 -92.09 -52.88
CA MET A 1 3.98 -91.28 -53.33
C MET A 1 3.73 -89.84 -52.97
N SER A 2 4.54 -89.40 -52.21
CA SER A 2 4.80 -88.22 -51.36
C SER A 2 4.38 -86.90 -51.98
N GLY A 3 3.56 -86.17 -51.27
CA GLY A 3 3.29 -84.76 -51.56
C GLY A 3 3.39 -83.98 -50.21
N SER A 4 4.47 -83.27 -50.09
CA SER A 4 4.74 -82.39 -48.95
C SER A 4 3.96 -81.07 -49.02
N SER A 5 3.16 -80.79 -48.03
CA SER A 5 2.50 -79.53 -47.86
C SER A 5 3.33 -78.66 -46.97
N VAL A 6 3.67 -77.42 -47.39
CA VAL A 6 4.33 -76.39 -46.65
C VAL A 6 3.26 -75.49 -46.02
N PRO A 7 3.32 -75.19 -44.73
CA PRO A 7 2.42 -74.20 -44.11
C PRO A 7 2.93 -72.80 -44.29
N SER A 8 2.09 -71.93 -44.81
CA SER A 8 2.31 -70.48 -44.92
C SER A 8 2.08 -69.80 -43.59
N SER A 9 3.09 -69.11 -43.08
CA SER A 9 3.03 -68.28 -41.86
C SER A 9 2.22 -67.00 -42.12
N PRO A 10 1.34 -66.61 -41.21
CA PRO A 10 0.74 -65.26 -41.30
C PRO A 10 1.76 -64.16 -40.86
N THR A 11 1.98 -63.24 -41.75
CA THR A 11 2.82 -62.09 -41.51
C THR A 11 2.16 -61.15 -40.52
N ASP A 12 2.73 -61.04 -39.32
CA ASP A 12 2.32 -60.10 -38.28
C ASP A 12 2.53 -58.64 -38.73
N TRP A 13 1.47 -57.98 -39.15
CA TRP A 13 1.42 -56.57 -39.58
C TRP A 13 0.95 -55.67 -38.45
N VAL A 14 1.57 -55.75 -37.25
CA VAL A 14 1.19 -54.96 -36.06
C VAL A 14 2.30 -53.99 -35.63
N GLY A 15 3.04 -53.44 -36.60
CA GLY A 15 4.27 -52.66 -36.30
C GLY A 15 4.13 -51.17 -35.97
N PRO A 16 3.35 -50.31 -36.61
CA PRO A 16 3.48 -48.85 -36.41
C PRO A 16 2.48 -48.25 -35.41
N LEU A 17 1.29 -48.85 -35.18
CA LEU A 17 0.26 -48.23 -34.36
C LEU A 17 0.56 -48.30 -32.84
N ARG A 18 1.39 -49.21 -32.36
CA ARG A 18 1.70 -49.40 -30.94
C ARG A 18 2.71 -48.37 -30.40
N ARG A 19 3.45 -47.68 -31.29
CA ARG A 19 4.44 -46.62 -30.91
C ARG A 19 3.86 -45.22 -30.88
N LEU A 20 2.66 -44.98 -31.41
CA LEU A 20 2.00 -43.68 -31.43
C LEU A 20 1.13 -43.43 -30.17
N ALA A 21 0.72 -44.48 -29.48
CA ALA A 21 -0.11 -44.37 -28.27
C ALA A 21 0.55 -43.58 -27.12
N PRO A 22 1.84 -43.76 -26.75
CA PRO A 22 2.46 -43.02 -25.69
C PRO A 22 2.70 -41.55 -26.04
N ALA A 23 2.92 -41.21 -27.30
CA ALA A 23 3.11 -39.82 -27.73
C ALA A 23 1.82 -39.00 -27.67
N LEU A 24 0.66 -39.62 -27.92
CA LEU A 24 -0.64 -38.97 -27.85
C LEU A 24 -1.07 -38.69 -26.40
N VAL A 25 -0.71 -39.59 -25.46
CA VAL A 25 -0.99 -39.42 -24.00
C VAL A 25 -0.11 -38.32 -23.41
N LEU A 26 1.14 -38.18 -23.85
CA LEU A 26 2.04 -37.12 -23.38
C LEU A 26 1.60 -35.74 -23.89
N ALA A 27 1.07 -35.63 -25.09
CA ALA A 27 0.52 -34.39 -25.66
C ALA A 27 -0.79 -33.94 -24.98
N ALA A 28 -1.59 -34.87 -24.43
CA ALA A 28 -2.81 -34.54 -23.70
C ALA A 28 -2.55 -34.00 -22.29
N LEU A 29 -1.40 -34.30 -21.67
CA LEU A 29 -1.01 -33.82 -20.36
C LEU A 29 -0.49 -32.38 -20.32
N THR A 30 -0.09 -31.80 -21.45
CA THR A 30 0.40 -30.42 -21.51
C THR A 30 -0.71 -29.35 -21.66
N GLY A 31 -1.95 -29.76 -21.91
CA GLY A 31 -3.11 -28.85 -22.07
C GLY A 31 -3.86 -28.50 -20.77
N ALA A 32 -3.47 -29.05 -19.61
CA ALA A 32 -4.21 -28.91 -18.37
C ALA A 32 -3.88 -27.65 -17.54
N CYS A 33 -2.98 -26.77 -17.99
CA CYS A 33 -2.78 -25.45 -17.39
C CYS A 33 -3.76 -24.42 -17.98
N SER A 34 -5.06 -24.66 -17.81
CA SER A 34 -6.09 -23.66 -18.03
C SER A 34 -6.08 -22.72 -16.83
N SER A 35 -5.22 -21.71 -16.82
CA SER A 35 -5.37 -20.56 -15.94
C SER A 35 -6.71 -19.92 -16.26
N GLY A 36 -7.59 -19.78 -15.25
CA GLY A 36 -8.85 -19.06 -15.39
C GLY A 36 -8.60 -17.62 -15.91
N PRO A 37 -9.65 -16.86 -16.26
CA PRO A 37 -9.50 -15.49 -16.71
C PRO A 37 -8.71 -14.69 -15.67
N ALA A 38 -7.81 -13.83 -16.17
CA ALA A 38 -7.01 -12.95 -15.30
C ALA A 38 -7.92 -12.11 -14.40
N PRO A 39 -7.57 -11.92 -13.11
CA PRO A 39 -8.38 -11.11 -12.20
C PRO A 39 -8.45 -9.66 -12.68
N THR A 40 -9.60 -9.01 -12.51
CA THR A 40 -9.76 -7.58 -12.76
C THR A 40 -8.93 -6.80 -11.74
N THR A 41 -8.14 -5.85 -12.22
CA THR A 41 -7.32 -5.00 -11.35
C THR A 41 -8.07 -3.73 -10.99
N TYR A 42 -8.20 -3.47 -9.69
CA TYR A 42 -8.82 -2.28 -9.11
C TYR A 42 -7.77 -1.36 -8.49
N ASP A 43 -7.99 -0.06 -8.64
CA ASP A 43 -7.19 0.96 -7.97
C ASP A 43 -7.99 1.63 -6.85
N LEU A 44 -7.33 2.36 -5.97
CA LEU A 44 -7.94 3.15 -4.90
C LEU A 44 -7.94 4.63 -5.26
N SER A 45 -8.95 5.35 -4.83
CA SER A 45 -9.10 6.77 -5.09
C SER A 45 -8.28 7.63 -4.12
N ALA A 46 -7.94 8.85 -4.56
CA ALA A 46 -7.44 9.90 -3.70
C ALA A 46 -8.51 11.01 -3.64
N PRO A 47 -9.31 11.05 -2.59
CA PRO A 47 -10.42 11.97 -2.51
C PRO A 47 -9.96 13.43 -2.48
N THR A 48 -10.83 14.32 -3.00
CA THR A 48 -10.62 15.77 -3.01
C THR A 48 -11.56 16.42 -2.00
N SER A 49 -11.06 17.37 -1.23
CA SER A 49 -11.86 18.16 -0.30
C SER A 49 -11.12 19.44 0.05
N ARG A 50 -11.84 20.50 0.42
CA ARG A 50 -11.19 21.72 0.93
C ARG A 50 -11.08 21.63 2.45
N ILE A 51 -9.89 21.27 2.93
CA ILE A 51 -9.57 21.19 4.35
C ILE A 51 -8.68 22.37 4.70
N SER A 52 -9.16 23.27 5.55
CA SER A 52 -8.36 24.38 6.09
C SER A 52 -7.43 23.85 7.19
N GLY A 53 -6.21 24.34 7.26
CA GLY A 53 -5.25 23.92 8.28
C GLY A 53 -3.87 24.52 8.12
N SER A 54 -2.94 24.05 8.95
CA SER A 54 -1.57 24.53 9.03
C SER A 54 -0.82 24.38 7.70
N SER A 55 -0.34 25.50 7.16
CA SER A 55 0.57 25.54 6.01
C SER A 55 2.02 25.65 6.48
N GLY A 56 2.97 25.21 5.64
CA GLY A 56 4.41 25.39 5.87
C GLY A 56 5.05 24.35 6.78
N VAL A 57 4.40 23.19 6.97
CA VAL A 57 4.97 22.02 7.64
C VAL A 57 5.32 20.96 6.59
N GLN A 58 6.50 20.35 6.72
CA GLN A 58 6.95 19.23 5.89
C GLN A 58 6.55 17.90 6.54
N VAL A 59 5.76 17.09 5.85
CA VAL A 59 5.23 15.82 6.35
C VAL A 59 5.78 14.67 5.52
N LEU A 60 6.47 13.72 6.15
CA LEU A 60 6.79 12.43 5.53
C LEU A 60 5.69 11.43 5.85
N VAL A 61 5.18 10.76 4.83
CA VAL A 61 4.19 9.69 4.98
C VAL A 61 4.91 8.36 4.77
N ALA A 62 5.10 7.61 5.87
CA ALA A 62 5.67 6.27 5.79
C ALA A 62 4.67 5.27 5.18
N GLU A 63 5.17 4.22 4.55
CA GLU A 63 4.35 3.10 4.12
C GLU A 63 3.68 2.48 5.37
N PRO A 64 2.37 2.24 5.38
CA PRO A 64 1.69 1.64 6.51
C PRO A 64 2.27 0.26 6.85
N ALA A 65 2.60 0.03 8.11
CA ALA A 65 2.86 -1.31 8.60
C ALA A 65 1.57 -2.14 8.51
N ALA A 66 1.68 -3.39 8.15
CA ALA A 66 0.53 -4.28 8.04
C ALA A 66 0.93 -5.73 8.33
N LEU A 67 -0.03 -6.53 8.79
CA LEU A 67 0.14 -7.98 8.84
C LEU A 67 0.31 -8.55 7.43
N GLN A 68 0.97 -9.69 7.31
CA GLN A 68 1.23 -10.35 6.03
C GLN A 68 -0.06 -10.60 5.22
N THR A 69 -1.16 -10.91 5.91
CA THR A 69 -2.48 -11.10 5.29
C THR A 69 -3.02 -9.84 4.61
N LEU A 70 -2.65 -8.65 5.12
CA LEU A 70 -3.02 -7.35 4.55
C LEU A 70 -1.96 -6.81 3.56
N SER A 71 -0.72 -7.32 3.62
CA SER A 71 0.37 -6.96 2.70
C SER A 71 0.27 -7.76 1.39
N THR A 72 -0.82 -7.58 0.66
CA THR A 72 -1.16 -8.35 -0.55
C THR A 72 -1.91 -7.49 -1.55
N GLN A 73 -2.03 -7.98 -2.79
CA GLN A 73 -2.92 -7.42 -3.81
C GLN A 73 -4.33 -8.02 -3.77
N GLN A 74 -4.59 -9.03 -2.92
CA GLN A 74 -5.87 -9.72 -2.89
C GLN A 74 -6.91 -8.93 -2.09
N ILE A 75 -8.18 -9.02 -2.50
CA ILE A 75 -9.31 -8.46 -1.75
C ILE A 75 -9.68 -9.47 -0.66
N ILE A 76 -9.77 -8.99 0.59
CA ILE A 76 -9.97 -9.81 1.78
C ILE A 76 -11.44 -9.81 2.17
N VAL A 77 -11.94 -11.00 2.49
CA VAL A 77 -13.24 -11.23 3.13
C VAL A 77 -13.00 -11.89 4.48
N LYS A 78 -13.63 -11.38 5.52
CA LYS A 78 -13.56 -11.90 6.87
C LYS A 78 -14.95 -12.26 7.36
N ASP A 79 -15.12 -13.49 7.84
CA ASP A 79 -16.41 -13.97 8.34
C ASP A 79 -16.61 -13.68 9.84
N ALA A 80 -17.78 -14.04 10.35
CA ALA A 80 -18.14 -13.83 11.76
C ALA A 80 -17.26 -14.65 12.74
N SER A 81 -16.64 -15.74 12.28
CA SER A 81 -15.71 -16.55 13.08
C SER A 81 -14.30 -15.94 13.15
N GLY A 82 -14.02 -14.91 12.33
CA GLY A 82 -12.70 -14.34 12.14
C GLY A 82 -11.87 -15.02 11.07
N ALA A 83 -12.42 -16.01 10.36
CA ALA A 83 -11.72 -16.66 9.25
C ALA A 83 -11.58 -15.69 8.08
N ILE A 84 -10.38 -15.72 7.49
CA ILE A 84 -10.00 -14.85 6.35
C ILE A 84 -9.98 -15.69 5.09
N SER A 85 -10.60 -15.16 4.03
CA SER A 85 -10.54 -15.69 2.67
C SER A 85 -10.22 -14.59 1.68
N PHE A 86 -9.75 -14.98 0.50
CA PHE A 86 -9.45 -14.06 -0.58
C PHE A 86 -10.53 -14.13 -1.64
N LEU A 87 -11.05 -12.96 -2.03
CA LEU A 87 -12.11 -12.86 -3.02
C LEU A 87 -11.53 -13.06 -4.42
N GLY A 88 -12.07 -14.04 -5.14
CA GLY A 88 -11.68 -14.30 -6.53
C GLY A 88 -12.19 -13.23 -7.51
N GLY A 89 -11.60 -13.21 -8.71
CA GLY A 89 -12.05 -12.35 -9.82
C GLY A 89 -11.56 -10.90 -9.76
N GLY A 90 -10.92 -10.46 -8.67
CA GLY A 90 -10.37 -9.12 -8.53
C GLY A 90 -9.13 -9.04 -7.67
N GLN A 91 -8.32 -8.00 -7.92
CA GLN A 91 -7.11 -7.70 -7.15
C GLN A 91 -6.83 -6.20 -7.14
N TRP A 92 -6.03 -5.73 -6.21
CA TRP A 92 -5.53 -4.36 -6.16
C TRP A 92 -4.42 -4.14 -7.19
N ALA A 93 -4.24 -2.89 -7.63
CA ALA A 93 -3.23 -2.49 -8.61
C ALA A 93 -1.79 -2.63 -8.09
N ASP A 94 -1.59 -2.57 -6.79
CA ASP A 94 -0.28 -2.77 -6.12
C ASP A 94 -0.50 -3.46 -4.77
N ASN A 95 0.59 -3.78 -4.07
CA ASN A 95 0.55 -4.19 -2.67
C ASN A 95 -0.19 -3.13 -1.84
N LEU A 96 -1.16 -3.56 -1.05
CA LEU A 96 -2.12 -2.67 -0.40
C LEU A 96 -1.48 -1.56 0.48
N PRO A 97 -0.48 -1.82 1.35
CA PRO A 97 0.18 -0.75 2.11
C PRO A 97 0.79 0.34 1.22
N ARG A 98 1.47 -0.04 0.13
CA ARG A 98 2.07 0.91 -0.80
C ARG A 98 1.03 1.72 -1.57
N LEU A 99 -0.07 1.07 -1.95
CA LEU A 99 -1.18 1.73 -2.61
C LEU A 99 -1.82 2.77 -1.69
N ILE A 100 -2.08 2.40 -0.42
CA ILE A 100 -2.61 3.31 0.61
C ILE A 100 -1.66 4.49 0.86
N GLN A 101 -0.35 4.26 0.98
CA GLN A 101 0.63 5.35 1.11
C GLN A 101 0.51 6.34 -0.05
N THR A 102 0.48 5.84 -1.28
CA THR A 102 0.38 6.67 -2.48
C THR A 102 -0.90 7.50 -2.47
N ARG A 103 -2.03 6.89 -2.14
CA ARG A 103 -3.33 7.56 -2.13
C ARG A 103 -3.47 8.55 -0.98
N LEU A 104 -2.85 8.27 0.17
CA LEU A 104 -2.82 9.21 1.29
C LEU A 104 -2.00 10.47 0.96
N ILE A 105 -0.82 10.32 0.33
CA ILE A 105 -0.03 11.46 -0.14
C ILE A 105 -0.85 12.31 -1.11
N ASN A 106 -1.44 11.69 -2.14
CA ASN A 106 -2.28 12.39 -3.11
C ASN A 106 -3.49 13.07 -2.44
N THR A 107 -4.07 12.46 -1.40
CA THR A 107 -5.19 13.07 -0.65
C THR A 107 -4.75 14.32 0.11
N PHE A 108 -3.54 14.32 0.70
CA PHE A 108 -2.97 15.53 1.30
C PHE A 108 -2.80 16.64 0.28
N GLU A 109 -2.24 16.32 -0.89
CA GLU A 109 -2.02 17.28 -1.98
C GLU A 109 -3.33 17.84 -2.53
N ASN A 110 -4.36 16.98 -2.64
CA ASN A 110 -5.67 17.35 -3.18
C ASN A 110 -6.55 18.13 -2.19
N ALA A 111 -6.44 17.84 -0.89
CA ALA A 111 -7.46 18.21 0.10
C ALA A 111 -6.96 19.26 1.12
N SER A 112 -5.67 19.49 1.26
CA SER A 112 -5.14 20.35 2.31
C SER A 112 -4.23 21.45 1.80
N GLN A 113 -3.89 22.40 2.69
CA GLN A 113 -2.87 23.43 2.45
C GLN A 113 -1.46 22.95 2.82
N ILE A 114 -1.31 21.73 3.32
CA ILE A 114 -0.02 21.11 3.57
C ILE A 114 0.55 20.67 2.20
N ARG A 115 1.49 21.45 1.68
CA ARG A 115 2.09 21.21 0.35
C ARG A 115 3.40 20.43 0.41
N GLY A 116 4.05 20.42 1.56
CA GLY A 116 5.28 19.67 1.78
C GLY A 116 4.99 18.24 2.23
N VAL A 117 4.44 17.41 1.34
CA VAL A 117 4.16 16.00 1.65
C VAL A 117 5.00 15.12 0.74
N SER A 118 5.69 14.13 1.31
CA SER A 118 6.57 13.25 0.55
C SER A 118 6.74 11.89 1.20
N ARG A 119 7.45 10.99 0.50
CA ARG A 119 7.88 9.70 1.04
C ARG A 119 9.21 9.84 1.78
N PRO A 120 9.53 8.96 2.75
CA PRO A 120 10.83 8.97 3.44
C PRO A 120 12.03 8.88 2.51
N SER A 121 11.90 8.19 1.37
CA SER A 121 12.97 8.01 0.37
C SER A 121 13.20 9.22 -0.54
N SER A 122 12.45 10.31 -0.38
CA SER A 122 12.53 11.49 -1.27
C SER A 122 13.75 12.39 -1.01
N GLY A 123 14.47 12.18 0.09
CA GLY A 123 15.55 13.08 0.53
C GLY A 123 15.06 14.41 1.13
N ALA A 124 13.75 14.62 1.24
CA ALA A 124 13.18 15.80 1.87
C ALA A 124 13.40 15.78 3.38
N VAL A 125 13.77 16.92 3.94
CA VAL A 125 13.87 17.11 5.39
C VAL A 125 12.47 17.41 5.92
N ALA A 126 12.01 16.61 6.89
CA ALA A 126 10.68 16.73 7.46
C ALA A 126 10.67 17.45 8.81
N ASP A 127 9.51 18.03 9.12
CA ASP A 127 9.15 18.47 10.47
C ASP A 127 8.54 17.31 11.26
N VAL A 128 7.68 16.55 10.60
CA VAL A 128 6.98 15.40 11.18
C VAL A 128 6.89 14.23 10.21
N GLN A 129 6.84 13.04 10.78
CA GLN A 129 6.58 11.79 10.07
C GLN A 129 5.22 11.22 10.50
N LEU A 130 4.40 10.80 9.53
CA LEU A 130 3.23 9.99 9.76
C LEU A 130 3.61 8.52 9.69
N ILE A 131 3.52 7.84 10.81
CA ILE A 131 3.67 6.39 10.91
C ILE A 131 2.28 5.80 11.08
N SER A 132 1.92 4.86 10.22
CA SER A 132 0.60 4.23 10.25
C SER A 132 0.69 2.71 10.26
N GLU A 133 -0.36 2.10 10.79
CA GLU A 133 -0.57 0.65 10.84
C GLU A 133 -1.95 0.35 10.28
N LEU A 134 -2.00 -0.44 9.22
CA LEU A 134 -3.23 -0.95 8.65
C LEU A 134 -3.70 -2.14 9.48
N ARG A 135 -4.82 -1.99 10.18
CA ARG A 135 -5.36 -2.99 11.10
C ARG A 135 -6.47 -3.81 10.48
N SER A 136 -7.31 -3.17 9.65
CA SER A 136 -8.39 -3.83 8.92
C SER A 136 -8.56 -3.20 7.55
N PHE A 137 -8.75 -4.05 6.55
CA PHE A 137 -9.10 -3.68 5.19
C PHE A 137 -9.77 -4.89 4.53
N GLU A 138 -11.02 -5.12 4.91
CA GLU A 138 -11.74 -6.33 4.53
C GLU A 138 -13.24 -6.09 4.32
N ILE A 139 -13.89 -7.01 3.63
CA ILE A 139 -15.34 -7.13 3.63
C ILE A 139 -15.76 -8.03 4.79
N ALA A 140 -16.53 -7.48 5.71
CA ALA A 140 -17.08 -8.21 6.84
C ALA A 140 -18.40 -8.88 6.44
N THR A 141 -18.47 -10.20 6.60
CA THR A 141 -19.70 -10.96 6.46
C THR A 141 -20.15 -11.46 7.85
N PRO A 142 -21.43 -11.50 8.18
CA PRO A 142 -22.62 -11.36 7.33
C PRO A 142 -23.14 -9.93 7.16
N SER A 143 -22.47 -8.89 7.70
CA SER A 143 -22.99 -7.51 7.60
C SER A 143 -22.90 -6.92 6.18
N ASN A 144 -22.12 -7.53 5.28
CA ASN A 144 -21.83 -7.01 3.94
C ASN A 144 -21.31 -5.57 4.00
N GLU A 145 -20.36 -5.30 4.87
CA GLU A 145 -19.73 -4.00 5.02
C GLU A 145 -18.26 -4.07 4.65
N ALA A 146 -17.78 -3.09 3.93
CA ALA A 146 -16.37 -2.76 3.81
C ALA A 146 -15.91 -2.12 5.13
N VAL A 147 -14.86 -2.65 5.73
CA VAL A 147 -14.29 -2.17 6.99
C VAL A 147 -12.86 -1.75 6.78
N VAL A 148 -12.55 -0.51 7.14
CA VAL A 148 -11.19 0.05 7.12
C VAL A 148 -10.86 0.55 8.52
N GLU A 149 -9.72 0.12 9.07
CA GLU A 149 -9.16 0.62 10.31
C GLU A 149 -7.67 0.90 10.15
N ILE A 150 -7.27 2.15 10.42
CA ILE A 150 -5.88 2.60 10.33
C ILE A 150 -5.52 3.32 11.62
N SER A 151 -4.45 2.87 12.29
CA SER A 151 -3.83 3.60 13.40
C SER A 151 -2.77 4.54 12.83
N VAL A 152 -2.80 5.81 13.20
CA VAL A 152 -1.86 6.83 12.71
C VAL A 152 -1.22 7.53 13.90
N LYS A 153 0.09 7.72 13.83
CA LYS A 153 0.89 8.48 14.79
C LYS A 153 1.63 9.59 14.07
N ILE A 154 1.63 10.78 14.67
CA ILE A 154 2.47 11.91 14.25
C ILE A 154 3.72 11.86 15.10
N VAL A 155 4.88 11.75 14.47
CA VAL A 155 6.18 11.68 15.13
C VAL A 155 6.96 12.94 14.74
N ASN A 156 7.56 13.62 15.72
CA ASN A 156 8.49 14.71 15.44
C ASN A 156 9.78 14.12 14.85
N ASP A 157 10.13 14.56 13.63
CA ASP A 157 11.28 14.00 12.90
C ASP A 157 12.63 14.34 13.54
N SER A 158 12.72 15.47 14.26
CA SER A 158 14.00 15.90 14.86
C SER A 158 14.42 15.10 16.10
N ASN A 159 13.46 14.53 16.86
CA ASN A 159 13.73 13.85 18.13
C ASN A 159 13.02 12.52 18.32
N GLY A 160 12.26 12.05 17.33
CA GLY A 160 11.56 10.76 17.33
C GLY A 160 10.37 10.66 18.32
N ARG A 161 9.94 11.77 18.96
CA ARG A 161 8.84 11.74 19.94
C ARG A 161 7.49 11.71 19.24
N ILE A 162 6.59 10.85 19.72
CA ILE A 162 5.20 10.83 19.28
C ILE A 162 4.50 12.10 19.80
N VAL A 163 4.03 12.92 18.87
CA VAL A 163 3.30 14.18 19.15
C VAL A 163 1.83 13.88 19.41
N ASN A 164 1.23 13.01 18.62
CA ASN A 164 -0.17 12.65 18.71
C ASN A 164 -0.41 11.27 18.06
N GLY A 165 -1.51 10.61 18.40
CA GLY A 165 -1.90 9.34 17.80
C GLY A 165 -3.41 9.15 17.82
N ARG A 166 -3.95 8.56 16.74
CA ARG A 166 -5.39 8.31 16.60
C ARG A 166 -5.65 7.08 15.76
N ILE A 167 -6.76 6.40 16.03
CA ILE A 167 -7.29 5.30 15.23
C ILE A 167 -8.46 5.84 14.42
N PHE A 168 -8.41 5.62 13.11
CA PHE A 168 -9.45 5.98 12.15
C PHE A 168 -10.17 4.72 11.71
N ARG A 169 -11.49 4.73 11.81
CA ARG A 169 -12.36 3.63 11.40
C ARG A 169 -13.43 4.17 10.47
N ALA A 170 -13.60 3.48 9.35
CA ALA A 170 -14.66 3.79 8.40
C ALA A 170 -15.32 2.50 7.93
N ARG A 171 -16.59 2.60 7.58
CA ARG A 171 -17.38 1.50 7.03
C ARG A 171 -18.21 2.02 5.86
N ALA A 172 -18.42 1.15 4.89
CA ALA A 172 -19.33 1.41 3.78
C ALA A 172 -20.15 0.14 3.47
N PRO A 173 -21.42 0.26 3.13
CA PRO A 173 -22.23 -0.90 2.75
C PRO A 173 -21.76 -1.45 1.42
N VAL A 174 -21.83 -2.76 1.25
CA VAL A 174 -21.49 -3.46 0.01
C VAL A 174 -22.73 -4.19 -0.50
N ALA A 175 -23.14 -3.92 -1.74
CA ALA A 175 -24.38 -4.47 -2.30
C ALA A 175 -24.33 -6.01 -2.42
N SER A 176 -23.15 -6.55 -2.74
CA SER A 176 -22.90 -8.00 -2.82
C SER A 176 -21.41 -8.29 -2.63
N VAL A 177 -21.07 -9.50 -2.18
CA VAL A 177 -19.69 -9.91 -1.96
C VAL A 177 -19.10 -10.46 -3.27
N ASP A 178 -18.86 -9.54 -4.20
CA ASP A 178 -18.11 -9.76 -5.45
C ASP A 178 -17.01 -8.72 -5.58
N ALA A 179 -16.06 -8.97 -6.47
CA ALA A 179 -14.85 -8.15 -6.59
C ALA A 179 -15.14 -6.67 -6.89
N ALA A 180 -16.10 -6.37 -7.75
CA ALA A 180 -16.39 -4.99 -8.15
C ALA A 180 -17.07 -4.19 -7.03
N ASN A 181 -18.05 -4.78 -6.36
CA ASN A 181 -18.74 -4.14 -5.23
C ASN A 181 -17.83 -4.07 -3.99
N ALA A 182 -17.03 -5.10 -3.73
CA ALA A 182 -16.05 -5.10 -2.66
C ALA A 182 -15.00 -4.00 -2.85
N ALA A 183 -14.43 -3.88 -4.05
CA ALA A 183 -13.45 -2.85 -4.36
C ALA A 183 -14.05 -1.44 -4.19
N ARG A 184 -15.27 -1.20 -4.66
CA ARG A 184 -15.95 0.08 -4.50
C ARG A 184 -16.22 0.42 -3.04
N GLY A 185 -16.74 -0.53 -2.26
CA GLY A 185 -17.03 -0.29 -0.84
C GLY A 185 -15.78 -0.03 -0.02
N LEU A 186 -14.69 -0.76 -0.29
CA LEU A 186 -13.40 -0.53 0.37
C LEU A 186 -12.79 0.81 -0.02
N ASP A 187 -12.92 1.23 -1.28
CA ASP A 187 -12.48 2.55 -1.74
C ASP A 187 -13.26 3.69 -1.07
N GLU A 188 -14.60 3.54 -0.95
CA GLU A 188 -15.46 4.50 -0.25
C GLU A 188 -15.07 4.61 1.24
N ALA A 189 -14.96 3.49 1.94
CA ALA A 189 -14.57 3.48 3.35
C ALA A 189 -13.17 4.08 3.54
N LEU A 190 -12.20 3.73 2.68
CA LEU A 190 -10.86 4.29 2.73
C LEU A 190 -10.85 5.80 2.49
N SER A 191 -11.64 6.28 1.53
CA SER A 191 -11.75 7.71 1.22
C SER A 191 -12.21 8.52 2.42
N VAL A 192 -13.20 8.02 3.18
CA VAL A 192 -13.64 8.63 4.45
C VAL A 192 -12.50 8.65 5.46
N ALA A 193 -11.81 7.52 5.67
CA ALA A 193 -10.70 7.43 6.61
C ALA A 193 -9.55 8.38 6.23
N MET A 194 -9.19 8.48 4.95
CA MET A 194 -8.13 9.37 4.46
C MET A 194 -8.46 10.85 4.68
N LEU A 195 -9.70 11.27 4.38
CA LEU A 195 -10.12 12.65 4.62
C LEU A 195 -10.10 12.99 6.13
N ASP A 196 -10.48 12.05 6.99
CA ASP A 196 -10.43 12.24 8.43
C ASP A 196 -8.99 12.30 8.95
N ILE A 197 -8.07 11.50 8.41
CA ILE A 197 -6.63 11.58 8.70
C ILE A 197 -6.10 12.96 8.29
N VAL A 198 -6.35 13.38 7.06
CA VAL A 198 -5.86 14.68 6.55
C VAL A 198 -6.42 15.85 7.37
N ARG A 199 -7.73 15.81 7.70
CA ARG A 199 -8.37 16.82 8.56
C ARG A 199 -7.75 16.87 9.96
N TRP A 200 -7.51 15.71 10.57
CA TRP A 200 -6.90 15.62 11.88
C TRP A 200 -5.46 16.12 11.89
N VAL A 201 -4.63 15.74 10.91
CA VAL A 201 -3.25 16.23 10.78
C VAL A 201 -3.23 17.73 10.55
N SER A 202 -4.04 18.24 9.61
CA SER A 202 -4.13 19.68 9.30
C SER A 202 -4.61 20.54 10.48
N GLY A 203 -5.45 19.98 11.34
CA GLY A 203 -5.95 20.64 12.58
C GLY A 203 -5.03 20.46 13.80
N SER A 204 -4.02 19.60 13.71
CA SER A 204 -3.09 19.35 14.82
C SER A 204 -2.04 20.45 14.93
N ARG A 205 -1.61 20.75 16.16
CA ARG A 205 -0.46 21.62 16.38
C ARG A 205 0.82 20.82 16.11
N LEU A 206 1.37 21.00 14.91
CA LEU A 206 2.55 20.29 14.48
C LEU A 206 3.82 21.05 14.87
N PRO A 207 4.86 20.38 15.41
CA PRO A 207 6.16 20.99 15.60
C PRO A 207 6.78 21.34 14.24
N ARG A 208 7.54 22.43 14.20
CA ARG A 208 8.41 22.76 13.06
C ARG A 208 9.84 22.51 13.47
N ARG A 209 10.64 22.09 12.52
CA ARG A 209 12.09 22.04 12.70
C ARG A 209 12.58 23.49 12.78
N GLU A 210 13.30 23.84 13.85
CA GLU A 210 13.97 25.13 13.94
C GLU A 210 15.02 25.20 12.82
N ASP A 211 14.99 26.29 12.06
CA ASP A 211 15.96 26.52 11.00
C ASP A 211 17.33 26.84 11.65
N PRO A 212 18.37 26.01 11.47
CA PRO A 212 19.69 26.27 12.08
C PRO A 212 20.26 27.63 11.70
N ALA A 213 19.88 28.15 10.53
CA ALA A 213 20.31 29.48 10.09
C ALA A 213 19.67 30.62 10.89
N ALA A 214 18.44 30.45 11.38
CA ALA A 214 17.77 31.45 12.23
C ALA A 214 18.44 31.56 13.63
N THR A 215 18.92 30.44 14.17
CA THR A 215 19.61 30.41 15.46
C THR A 215 21.01 31.02 15.38
N ALA A 216 21.72 30.86 14.26
CA ALA A 216 23.04 31.45 14.05
C ALA A 216 23.03 32.98 13.93
N SER A 217 21.90 33.57 13.47
CA SER A 217 21.72 35.01 13.34
C SER A 217 21.42 35.73 14.66
N THR A 218 21.15 35.01 15.73
CA THR A 218 20.74 35.55 17.04
C THR A 218 21.90 35.58 18.05
N LEU A 219 23.11 35.16 17.66
CA LEU A 219 24.29 35.34 18.52
C LEU A 219 24.62 36.81 18.59
N PRO A 220 24.65 37.42 19.79
CA PRO A 220 25.05 38.84 19.91
C PRO A 220 26.47 38.96 19.41
N GLY A 221 26.65 39.88 18.45
CA GLY A 221 27.94 40.17 17.83
C GLY A 221 28.99 40.37 18.92
N GLY A 222 30.08 39.61 18.79
CA GLY A 222 31.22 39.72 19.70
C GLY A 222 31.64 41.18 19.77
N GLU A 223 31.62 41.70 20.96
CA GLU A 223 32.12 43.03 21.34
C GLU A 223 33.56 43.15 20.85
N GLU A 224 33.73 43.94 19.77
CA GLU A 224 35.02 44.31 19.21
C GLU A 224 35.78 45.11 20.28
N ARG A 225 36.67 44.45 20.97
CA ARG A 225 37.59 45.08 21.94
C ARG A 225 38.53 46.01 21.17
N ARG A 226 38.21 47.32 21.16
CA ARG A 226 39.13 48.37 20.71
C ARG A 226 40.28 48.46 21.71
N ASP A 227 41.40 47.86 21.35
CA ASP A 227 42.69 48.14 22.01
C ASP A 227 43.06 49.60 21.72
N THR A 228 42.88 50.43 22.71
CA THR A 228 43.47 51.77 22.74
C THR A 228 44.99 51.64 22.92
N ALA A 229 45.72 51.82 21.84
CA ALA A 229 47.15 51.97 21.87
C ALA A 229 47.56 53.16 22.71
N GLY A 230 48.17 52.92 23.88
CA GLY A 230 48.76 53.93 24.71
C GLY A 230 50.02 54.52 24.04
N THR A 231 50.06 55.82 23.85
CA THR A 231 51.24 56.60 23.49
C THR A 231 52.25 56.61 24.64
N PRO A 232 53.57 56.36 24.40
CA PRO A 232 54.59 56.54 25.43
C PRO A 232 54.99 58.02 25.58
N PRO A 233 55.28 58.54 26.77
CA PRO A 233 55.79 59.89 26.99
C PRO A 233 57.29 59.98 26.67
N ALA A 234 57.72 61.19 26.33
CA ALA A 234 59.07 61.63 25.97
C ALA A 234 60.18 61.34 26.97
#